data_f90eeab9d3cef463fac6fd3e18b609c0
#
_entry.id   f90eeab9d3cef463fac6fd3e18b609c0
#
_cell.length_a   1.000
_cell.length_b   1.000
_cell.length_c   1.000
_cell.angle_alpha   90.00
_cell.angle_beta   90.00
_cell.angle_gamma   90.00
#
_symmetry.space_group_name_H-M   'P 1'
#
loop_
_entity.id
_entity.type
_entity.pdbx_description
1 polymer ?
#
loop_
_entity_poly.entity_id
_entity_poly.type
_entity_poly.pdbx_seq_one_letter_code
_entity_poly.pdbx_strand_id
1 'polypeptide(L)'
;MYNKIVFCSPYGITDIAHWRYPFLHRIRALRDIGNKIKAGDLGGFVESEQNLSFEPGDEAWLFDDSICCNEARVDKNSILKDEAVVSGRAYITGGSSLSCTVKATDSAYICGARLSFGCMVLGKAMIVPSHKS
;
A
#
# COMPACT_ATOMS: atom_id res chain seq x y z
N MET A 1 28.72 -4.23 24.95
CA MET A 1 28.29 -3.58 23.76
C MET A 1 27.48 -4.48 22.86
N TYR A 2 26.43 -4.02 22.35
CA TYR A 2 25.60 -4.81 21.47
C TYR A 2 25.68 -4.25 20.07
N ASN A 3 25.45 -5.09 19.11
CA ASN A 3 25.36 -4.67 17.74
C ASN A 3 23.98 -4.20 17.45
N LYS A 4 23.91 -2.96 17.15
CA LYS A 4 22.65 -2.40 16.75
C LYS A 4 22.43 -2.72 15.28
N ILE A 5 21.38 -3.45 15.01
CA ILE A 5 20.99 -3.69 13.65
C ILE A 5 20.28 -2.44 13.16
N VAL A 6 20.90 -1.77 12.22
CA VAL A 6 20.26 -0.60 11.62
C VAL A 6 19.31 -1.10 10.56
N PHE A 7 18.05 -0.95 10.83
CA PHE A 7 17.03 -1.33 9.88
C PHE A 7 16.75 -0.14 8.97
N CYS A 8 17.06 -0.31 7.70
CA CYS A 8 16.80 0.76 6.73
C CYS A 8 15.47 0.51 6.06
N SER A 9 14.52 1.34 6.36
CA SER A 9 13.22 1.28 5.72
C SER A 9 13.37 1.42 4.20
N PRO A 10 12.60 0.70 3.40
CA PRO A 10 12.66 0.87 1.95
C PRO A 10 12.09 2.19 1.48
N TYR A 11 11.33 2.89 2.32
CA TYR A 11 10.75 4.17 1.93
C TYR A 11 10.71 5.11 3.11
N GLY A 12 10.53 6.38 2.81
CA GLY A 12 10.28 7.43 3.80
C GLY A 12 9.03 8.19 3.46
N ILE A 13 8.43 8.79 4.47
CA ILE A 13 7.26 9.65 4.30
C ILE A 13 7.77 11.06 4.11
N THR A 14 7.38 11.71 3.03
CA THR A 14 7.87 13.05 2.69
C THR A 14 6.98 14.14 3.27
N ASP A 15 7.40 15.38 3.10
CA ASP A 15 6.59 16.55 3.47
C ASP A 15 5.57 16.92 2.40
N ILE A 16 5.52 16.17 1.29
CA ILE A 16 4.61 16.49 0.21
C ILE A 16 3.21 16.02 0.60
N ALA A 17 2.37 16.97 0.98
CA ALA A 17 1.01 16.67 1.43
C ALA A 17 0.08 16.50 0.24
N HIS A 18 -0.95 15.71 0.44
CA HIS A 18 -2.01 15.55 -0.55
C HIS A 18 -2.79 16.87 -0.67
N TRP A 19 -3.13 17.25 -1.89
CA TRP A 19 -3.77 18.53 -2.14
C TRP A 19 -5.15 18.66 -1.48
N ARG A 20 -5.82 17.54 -1.28
CA ARG A 20 -7.17 17.54 -0.71
C ARG A 20 -7.19 17.08 0.75
N TYR A 21 -6.30 16.18 1.11
CA TYR A 21 -6.25 15.58 2.45
C TYR A 21 -4.87 15.82 3.05
N PRO A 22 -4.64 16.97 3.69
CA PRO A 22 -3.29 17.34 4.14
C PRO A 22 -2.64 16.39 5.15
N PHE A 23 -3.43 15.52 5.78
CA PHE A 23 -2.86 14.54 6.69
C PHE A 23 -2.23 13.35 5.97
N LEU A 24 -2.36 13.30 4.65
CA LEU A 24 -1.73 12.29 3.82
C LEU A 24 -0.48 12.86 3.17
N HIS A 25 0.59 12.08 3.17
CA HIS A 25 1.86 12.51 2.61
C HIS A 25 2.40 11.48 1.65
N ARG A 26 3.07 11.97 0.63
CA ARG A 26 3.63 11.13 -0.42
C ARG A 26 4.83 10.36 0.12
N ILE A 27 4.99 9.12 -0.30
CA ILE A 27 6.15 8.32 0.06
C ILE A 27 7.24 8.47 -1.00
N ARG A 28 8.47 8.19 -0.59
CA ARG A 28 9.63 8.19 -1.49
C ARG A 28 10.45 6.94 -1.23
N ALA A 29 10.82 6.23 -2.27
CA ALA A 29 11.69 5.07 -2.13
C ALA A 29 13.09 5.52 -1.70
N LEU A 30 13.63 4.89 -0.66
CA LEU A 30 14.97 5.17 -0.17
C LEU A 30 16.00 4.24 -0.77
N ARG A 31 15.54 3.19 -1.43
CA ARG A 31 16.37 2.25 -2.17
C ARG A 31 15.52 1.62 -3.25
N ASP A 32 16.17 0.85 -4.13
CA ASP A 32 15.41 0.13 -5.16
C ASP A 32 14.51 -0.90 -4.50
N ILE A 33 13.29 -1.01 -5.00
CA ILE A 33 12.32 -1.98 -4.53
C ILE A 33 11.92 -2.82 -5.74
N GLY A 34 12.37 -4.08 -5.74
CA GLY A 34 12.17 -4.93 -6.90
C GLY A 34 12.83 -4.35 -8.14
N ASN A 35 12.21 -4.57 -9.28
CA ASN A 35 12.76 -4.12 -10.56
C ASN A 35 12.15 -2.83 -11.08
N LYS A 36 11.07 -2.38 -10.47
CA LYS A 36 10.28 -1.28 -11.03
C LYS A 36 10.44 0.03 -10.28
N ILE A 37 10.80 -0.02 -9.01
CA ILE A 37 10.86 1.16 -8.17
C ILE A 37 12.31 1.44 -7.86
N LYS A 38 12.77 2.63 -8.20
CA LYS A 38 14.16 3.03 -7.99
C LYS A 38 14.28 4.00 -6.84
N ALA A 39 15.41 3.97 -6.17
CA ALA A 39 15.69 4.92 -5.10
C ALA A 39 15.40 6.34 -5.57
N GLY A 40 14.65 7.08 -4.78
CA GLY A 40 14.22 8.44 -5.12
C GLY A 40 12.86 8.54 -5.76
N ASP A 41 12.30 7.43 -6.24
CA ASP A 41 10.96 7.47 -6.85
C ASP A 41 9.92 7.87 -5.81
N LEU A 42 8.99 8.71 -6.24
CA LEU A 42 7.84 9.08 -5.43
C LEU A 42 6.72 8.08 -5.64
N GLY A 43 6.04 7.73 -4.56
CA GLY A 43 4.89 6.85 -4.62
C GLY A 43 3.62 7.56 -4.20
N GLY A 44 2.61 6.80 -3.82
CA GLY A 44 1.33 7.35 -3.40
C GLY A 44 1.37 7.99 -2.03
N PHE A 45 0.21 8.07 -1.39
CA PHE A 45 0.04 8.81 -0.14
C PHE A 45 -0.32 7.88 0.99
N VAL A 46 0.28 8.11 2.15
CA VAL A 46 -0.05 7.37 3.38
C VAL A 46 -0.28 8.35 4.51
N GLU A 47 -0.94 7.87 5.55
CA GLU A 47 -1.12 8.63 6.78
C GLU A 47 0.03 8.34 7.75
N SER A 48 0.50 7.10 7.78
CA SER A 48 1.59 6.70 8.68
C SER A 48 2.33 5.50 8.11
N GLU A 49 3.43 5.13 8.76
CA GLU A 49 4.23 3.97 8.35
C GLU A 49 3.46 2.66 8.43
N GLN A 50 2.39 2.60 9.19
CA GLN A 50 1.60 1.38 9.31
C GLN A 50 0.85 1.04 8.04
N ASN A 51 0.64 2.03 7.17
CA ASN A 51 -0.16 1.83 5.98
C ASN A 51 0.52 1.03 4.89
N LEU A 52 1.84 1.01 4.87
CA LEU A 52 2.59 0.28 3.85
C LEU A 52 3.72 -0.49 4.52
N SER A 53 3.87 -1.75 4.15
CA SER A 53 4.92 -2.60 4.71
C SER A 53 6.29 -1.99 4.48
N PHE A 54 7.15 -2.08 5.47
CA PHE A 54 8.55 -1.73 5.35
C PHE A 54 9.46 -2.92 5.67
N GLU A 55 8.93 -4.12 5.53
CA GLU A 55 9.73 -5.33 5.73
C GLU A 55 10.76 -5.49 4.61
N PRO A 56 12.00 -5.89 4.93
CA PRO A 56 12.99 -6.16 3.90
C PRO A 56 12.49 -7.26 2.96
N GLY A 57 12.64 -7.05 1.67
CA GLY A 57 12.22 -8.02 0.67
C GLY A 57 10.77 -7.93 0.26
N ASP A 58 9.97 -7.16 0.95
CA ASP A 58 8.59 -6.94 0.56
C ASP A 58 8.57 -5.86 -0.52
N GLU A 59 7.97 -6.16 -1.67
CA GLU A 59 7.91 -5.22 -2.79
C GLU A 59 6.58 -4.48 -2.86
N ALA A 60 5.82 -4.47 -1.77
CA ALA A 60 4.58 -3.71 -1.70
C ALA A 60 4.84 -2.23 -1.97
N TRP A 61 3.97 -1.60 -2.73
CA TRP A 61 4.16 -0.20 -3.11
C TRP A 61 2.83 0.44 -3.48
N LEU A 62 2.80 1.74 -3.31
CA LEU A 62 1.69 2.58 -3.76
C LEU A 62 2.21 3.40 -4.93
N PHE A 63 1.59 3.24 -6.10
CA PHE A 63 1.97 3.96 -7.31
C PHE A 63 1.05 5.16 -7.51
N ASP A 64 1.53 6.12 -8.27
CA ASP A 64 0.72 7.25 -8.74
C ASP A 64 0.12 8.03 -7.58
N ASP A 65 -1.16 8.29 -7.61
CA ASP A 65 -1.85 9.05 -6.56
C ASP A 65 -2.69 8.15 -5.65
N SER A 66 -2.37 6.86 -5.61
CA SER A 66 -3.10 5.94 -4.74
C SER A 66 -2.91 6.30 -3.26
N ILE A 67 -3.88 5.90 -2.45
CA ILE A 67 -3.94 6.29 -1.04
C ILE A 67 -4.14 5.05 -0.17
N CYS A 68 -3.39 4.97 0.92
CA CYS A 68 -3.66 4.03 2.00
C CYS A 68 -3.61 4.81 3.30
N CYS A 69 -4.71 4.83 4.04
CA CYS A 69 -4.82 5.68 5.23
C CYS A 69 -5.59 5.00 6.34
N ASN A 70 -5.79 5.73 7.43
CA ASN A 70 -6.42 5.24 8.65
C ASN A 70 -5.61 4.05 9.19
N GLU A 71 -6.25 2.96 9.52
CA GLU A 71 -5.60 1.75 10.01
C GLU A 71 -5.41 0.70 8.91
N ALA A 72 -5.64 1.08 7.67
CA ALA A 72 -5.49 0.16 6.55
C ALA A 72 -4.01 -0.15 6.28
N ARG A 73 -3.78 -1.29 5.66
CA ARG A 73 -2.41 -1.75 5.41
C ARG A 73 -2.31 -2.46 4.07
N VAL A 74 -1.18 -2.24 3.42
CA VAL A 74 -0.80 -2.91 2.17
C VAL A 74 0.54 -3.58 2.40
N ASP A 75 0.63 -4.90 2.16
CA ASP A 75 1.88 -5.62 2.36
C ASP A 75 1.97 -6.84 1.43
N LYS A 76 3.04 -7.63 1.60
CA LYS A 76 3.28 -8.90 0.91
C LYS A 76 3.12 -8.78 -0.59
N ASN A 77 3.88 -7.85 -1.14
CA ASN A 77 3.99 -7.62 -2.60
C ASN A 77 2.70 -7.10 -3.25
N SER A 78 1.78 -6.59 -2.43
CA SER A 78 0.57 -5.98 -2.96
C SER A 78 0.85 -4.56 -3.42
N ILE A 79 0.10 -4.10 -4.41
CA ILE A 79 0.29 -2.75 -4.94
C ILE A 79 -1.04 -2.05 -5.15
N LEU A 80 -0.99 -0.74 -5.02
CA LEU A 80 -2.08 0.14 -5.42
C LEU A 80 -1.58 1.00 -6.57
N LYS A 81 -2.44 1.31 -7.50
CA LYS A 81 -2.10 2.14 -8.67
C LYS A 81 -3.18 3.17 -8.89
N ASP A 82 -2.84 4.13 -9.74
CA ASP A 82 -3.79 5.14 -10.20
C ASP A 82 -4.40 5.90 -9.04
N GLU A 83 -5.70 5.87 -8.91
CA GLU A 83 -6.42 6.57 -7.86
C GLU A 83 -7.08 5.62 -6.86
N ALA A 84 -6.56 4.41 -6.74
CA ALA A 84 -7.10 3.45 -5.78
C ALA A 84 -6.96 3.97 -4.35
N VAL A 85 -7.97 3.72 -3.52
CA VAL A 85 -8.00 4.19 -2.13
C VAL A 85 -8.29 3.03 -1.20
N VAL A 86 -7.45 2.88 -0.19
CA VAL A 86 -7.64 1.88 0.86
C VAL A 86 -7.69 2.61 2.20
N SER A 87 -8.76 2.42 2.94
CA SER A 87 -8.98 3.17 4.17
C SER A 87 -9.66 2.30 5.22
N GLY A 88 -10.00 2.91 6.36
CA GLY A 88 -10.61 2.19 7.46
C GLY A 88 -9.63 1.18 8.05
N ARG A 89 -10.02 -0.07 8.10
CA ARG A 89 -9.18 -1.18 8.56
C ARG A 89 -8.93 -2.20 7.45
N ALA A 90 -9.10 -1.79 6.21
CA ALA A 90 -8.93 -2.70 5.09
C ALA A 90 -7.50 -3.22 5.03
N TYR A 91 -7.35 -4.46 4.65
CA TYR A 91 -6.05 -5.10 4.59
C TYR A 91 -5.85 -5.73 3.21
N ILE A 92 -4.83 -5.27 2.52
CA ILE A 92 -4.52 -5.71 1.16
C ILE A 92 -3.20 -6.45 1.22
N THR A 93 -3.22 -7.72 0.87
CA THR A 93 -2.05 -8.58 1.07
C THR A 93 -1.97 -9.65 -0.02
N GLY A 94 -0.93 -10.48 0.03
CA GLY A 94 -0.82 -11.67 -0.83
C GLY A 94 -0.63 -11.38 -2.30
N GLY A 95 0.03 -10.29 -2.66
CA GLY A 95 0.27 -9.97 -4.06
C GLY A 95 -0.93 -9.39 -4.79
N SER A 96 -1.85 -8.78 -4.05
CA SER A 96 -3.01 -8.14 -4.67
C SER A 96 -2.63 -6.89 -5.43
N SER A 97 -3.44 -6.52 -6.41
CA SER A 97 -3.24 -5.32 -7.19
C SER A 97 -4.58 -4.60 -7.35
N LEU A 98 -4.65 -3.37 -6.86
CA LEU A 98 -5.82 -2.53 -6.98
C LEU A 98 -5.47 -1.34 -7.85
N SER A 99 -6.27 -1.06 -8.85
CA SER A 99 -5.98 0.01 -9.80
C SER A 99 -7.24 0.82 -10.13
N CYS A 100 -7.06 1.79 -10.99
CA CYS A 100 -8.14 2.69 -11.41
C CYS A 100 -8.74 3.40 -10.20
N THR A 101 -10.04 3.28 -9.97
CA THR A 101 -10.70 3.96 -8.85
C THR A 101 -11.23 2.98 -7.81
N VAL A 102 -10.61 1.81 -7.70
CA VAL A 102 -11.02 0.83 -6.70
C VAL A 102 -10.93 1.42 -5.30
N LYS A 103 -11.93 1.16 -4.49
CA LYS A 103 -11.95 1.58 -3.08
C LYS A 103 -12.19 0.37 -2.20
N ALA A 104 -11.33 0.21 -1.21
CA ALA A 104 -11.51 -0.80 -0.17
C ALA A 104 -11.52 -0.09 1.17
N THR A 105 -12.52 -0.36 1.98
CA THR A 105 -12.70 0.34 3.25
C THR A 105 -13.34 -0.58 4.29
N ASP A 106 -13.68 -0.01 5.44
CA ASP A 106 -14.22 -0.74 6.57
C ASP A 106 -13.23 -1.81 7.02
N SER A 107 -13.64 -3.06 7.07
CA SER A 107 -12.77 -4.18 7.46
C SER A 107 -12.55 -5.14 6.29
N ALA A 108 -12.55 -4.64 5.08
CA ALA A 108 -12.35 -5.47 3.89
C ALA A 108 -10.99 -6.14 3.91
N TYR A 109 -10.94 -7.38 3.46
CA TYR A 109 -9.72 -8.16 3.39
C TYR A 109 -9.54 -8.66 1.96
N ILE A 110 -8.43 -8.32 1.34
CA ILE A 110 -8.16 -8.70 -0.04
C ILE A 110 -6.80 -9.37 -0.13
N CYS A 111 -6.80 -10.61 -0.58
CA CYS A 111 -5.57 -11.41 -0.67
C CYS A 111 -5.51 -12.06 -2.05
N GLY A 112 -4.42 -11.82 -2.76
CA GLY A 112 -4.17 -12.50 -4.03
C GLY A 112 -5.13 -12.15 -5.15
N ALA A 113 -5.71 -10.95 -5.13
CA ALA A 113 -6.71 -10.55 -6.12
C ALA A 113 -6.25 -9.35 -6.93
N ARG A 114 -6.76 -9.25 -8.14
CA ARG A 114 -6.58 -8.08 -8.99
C ARG A 114 -7.92 -7.42 -9.19
N LEU A 115 -8.04 -6.19 -8.72
CA LEU A 115 -9.27 -5.43 -8.83
C LEU A 115 -9.00 -4.16 -9.61
N SER A 116 -9.94 -3.79 -10.45
CA SER A 116 -9.81 -2.59 -11.28
C SER A 116 -11.16 -1.95 -11.50
N PHE A 117 -11.14 -0.86 -12.26
CA PHE A 117 -12.31 -0.06 -12.58
C PHE A 117 -12.90 0.53 -11.31
N GLY A 118 -14.16 0.55 -11.13
CA GLY A 118 -14.80 1.19 -10.00
C GLY A 118 -15.25 0.25 -8.90
N CYS A 119 -14.58 -0.88 -8.72
CA CYS A 119 -14.96 -1.83 -7.67
C CYS A 119 -14.91 -1.17 -6.30
N MET A 120 -15.84 -1.53 -5.45
CA MET A 120 -15.84 -1.13 -4.04
C MET A 120 -15.93 -2.37 -3.18
N VAL A 121 -15.05 -2.47 -2.20
CA VAL A 121 -15.02 -3.60 -1.27
C VAL A 121 -15.25 -3.03 0.12
N LEU A 122 -16.36 -3.38 0.73
CA LEU A 122 -16.85 -2.74 1.95
C LEU A 122 -17.16 -3.76 3.03
N GLY A 123 -17.38 -3.26 4.21
CA GLY A 123 -17.84 -4.06 5.34
C GLY A 123 -16.80 -5.08 5.73
N LYS A 124 -17.23 -6.31 5.90
CA LYS A 124 -16.35 -7.43 6.25
C LYS A 124 -16.10 -8.35 5.06
N ALA A 125 -16.17 -7.81 3.85
CA ALA A 125 -15.96 -8.59 2.66
C ALA A 125 -14.56 -9.21 2.67
N MET A 126 -14.47 -10.43 2.19
CA MET A 126 -13.21 -11.14 2.03
C MET A 126 -13.07 -11.57 0.59
N ILE A 127 -11.98 -11.14 -0.04
CA ILE A 127 -11.64 -11.59 -1.38
C ILE A 127 -10.35 -12.37 -1.28
N VAL A 128 -10.43 -13.65 -1.54
CA VAL A 128 -9.28 -14.56 -1.44
C VAL A 128 -9.22 -15.42 -2.69
N PRO A 129 -8.04 -15.98 -2.99
CA PRO A 129 -7.94 -16.84 -4.17
C PRO A 129 -8.83 -18.04 -4.04
N SER A 130 -9.43 -18.46 -5.15
CA SER A 130 -10.15 -19.73 -5.14
C SER A 130 -9.16 -20.86 -5.14
N HIS A 131 -9.43 -21.87 -4.32
CA HIS A 131 -8.65 -23.09 -4.33
C HIS A 131 -9.34 -24.11 -5.20
N LYS A 132 -8.55 -24.64 -6.10
CA LYS A 132 -9.02 -25.78 -6.85
C LYS A 132 -8.44 -27.01 -6.25
N SER A 133 -9.23 -27.92 -5.94
CA SER A 133 -8.77 -29.21 -5.47
C SER A 133 -8.48 -30.14 -6.61
#